data_11b28d765715b2f335154d0d28314f1c
#
_entry.id   11b28d765715b2f335154d0d28314f1c
#
_cell.length_a   1.000
_cell.length_b   1.000
_cell.length_c   1.000
_cell.angle_alpha   90.00
_cell.angle_beta   90.00
_cell.angle_gamma   90.00
#
_symmetry.space_group_name_H-M   'P 1'
#
loop_
_entity.id
_entity.type
_entity.pdbx_description
1 polymer ?
#
loop_
_entity_poly.entity_id
_entity_poly.type
_entity_poly.pdbx_seq_one_letter_code
_entity_poly.pdbx_strand_id
1 'polypeptide(L)'
;MKFLLYTIISLLFIFTVWQYYAASSNKKYNSMNNKIVGTIDNIEFRIYNQYTKASVPISNSNMKSANGKFSILAGYIFGGNQQKKSIAMTSPVIYEMEEKSYFSFLMPESLSGQELPKPNNNSIEINDVVNQHVAVISFGGFANDNKVKKYHAQLKNKLIDLGLKVDNNHIVAVYQPPYQFIDRTNEIWIEISKNDLDGLLSSIKMKEN
;
A
#
# COMPACT_ATOMS: atom_id res chain seq x y z
N MET A 1 -45.46 10.46 -5.61
CA MET A 1 -44.56 9.68 -6.46
C MET A 1 -43.45 10.53 -7.10
N LYS A 2 -43.79 11.62 -7.82
CA LYS A 2 -42.76 12.52 -8.45
C LYS A 2 -41.78 13.17 -7.44
N PHE A 3 -42.29 13.62 -6.29
CA PHE A 3 -41.46 14.22 -5.23
C PHE A 3 -40.41 13.24 -4.69
N LEU A 4 -40.80 11.99 -4.42
CA LEU A 4 -39.88 10.94 -3.98
C LEU A 4 -38.81 10.64 -5.04
N LEU A 5 -39.20 10.65 -6.34
CA LEU A 5 -38.24 10.46 -7.43
C LEU A 5 -37.20 11.59 -7.48
N TYR A 6 -37.60 12.84 -7.35
CA TYR A 6 -36.67 13.98 -7.35
C TYR A 6 -35.73 13.96 -6.15
N THR A 7 -36.21 13.56 -4.96
CA THR A 7 -35.34 13.43 -3.78
C THR A 7 -34.29 12.34 -3.97
N ILE A 8 -34.66 11.19 -4.55
CA ILE A 8 -33.69 10.11 -4.84
C ILE A 8 -32.65 10.58 -5.86
N ILE A 9 -33.07 11.26 -6.93
CA ILE A 9 -32.14 11.78 -7.95
C ILE A 9 -31.16 12.79 -7.33
N SER A 10 -31.69 13.69 -6.47
CA SER A 10 -30.82 14.68 -5.78
C SER A 10 -29.81 14.02 -4.86
N LEU A 11 -30.20 13.01 -4.10
CA LEU A 11 -29.29 12.26 -3.23
C LEU A 11 -28.21 11.50 -4.01
N LEU A 12 -28.59 10.87 -5.13
CA LEU A 12 -27.63 10.22 -6.03
C LEU A 12 -26.64 11.22 -6.64
N PHE A 13 -27.11 12.39 -7.03
CA PHE A 13 -26.25 13.45 -7.55
C PHE A 13 -25.26 13.94 -6.49
N ILE A 14 -25.72 14.23 -5.27
CA ILE A 14 -24.86 14.64 -4.14
C ILE A 14 -23.83 13.55 -3.84
N PHE A 15 -24.25 12.28 -3.83
CA PHE A 15 -23.36 11.14 -3.61
C PHE A 15 -22.29 11.03 -4.69
N THR A 16 -22.64 11.18 -5.97
CA THR A 16 -21.66 11.11 -7.08
C THR A 16 -20.66 12.27 -7.03
N VAL A 17 -21.12 13.50 -6.74
CA VAL A 17 -20.24 14.65 -6.56
C VAL A 17 -19.29 14.44 -5.37
N TRP A 18 -19.78 13.92 -4.26
CA TRP A 18 -18.96 13.60 -3.10
C TRP A 18 -17.91 12.52 -3.40
N GLN A 19 -18.27 11.46 -4.13
CA GLN A 19 -17.33 10.41 -4.56
C GLN A 19 -16.25 10.97 -5.51
N TYR A 20 -16.63 11.85 -6.44
CA TYR A 20 -15.67 12.52 -7.32
C TYR A 20 -14.67 13.38 -6.52
N TYR A 21 -15.17 14.13 -5.55
CA TYR A 21 -14.33 14.95 -4.67
C TYR A 21 -13.39 14.09 -3.81
N ALA A 22 -13.91 13.00 -3.25
CA ALA A 22 -13.10 12.04 -2.48
C ALA A 22 -11.98 11.43 -3.33
N ALA A 23 -12.26 11.02 -4.57
CA ALA A 23 -11.28 10.46 -5.49
C ALA A 23 -10.21 11.48 -5.89
N SER A 24 -10.59 12.74 -6.11
CA SER A 24 -9.69 13.82 -6.48
C SER A 24 -8.73 14.22 -5.34
N SER A 25 -9.22 14.26 -4.10
CA SER A 25 -8.43 14.69 -2.94
C SER A 25 -7.34 13.70 -2.56
N ASN A 26 -7.54 12.40 -2.79
CA ASN A 26 -6.59 11.36 -2.37
C ASN A 26 -5.31 11.28 -3.20
N LYS A 27 -5.26 11.84 -4.42
CA LYS A 27 -4.04 11.92 -5.24
C LYS A 27 -2.91 12.72 -4.57
N LYS A 28 -3.23 13.55 -3.59
CA LYS A 28 -2.28 14.43 -2.89
C LYS A 28 -1.50 13.75 -1.75
N TYR A 29 -1.88 12.55 -1.33
CA TYR A 29 -1.35 11.90 -0.11
C TYR A 29 -0.35 10.77 -0.37
N ASN A 30 0.16 10.62 -1.60
CA ASN A 30 1.16 9.60 -1.90
C ASN A 30 2.49 9.96 -1.21
N SER A 31 2.95 9.07 -0.32
CA SER A 31 4.10 9.32 0.57
C SER A 31 5.36 8.57 0.17
N MET A 32 5.32 7.83 -0.92
CA MET A 32 6.45 6.99 -1.31
C MET A 32 7.02 7.42 -2.64
N ASN A 33 8.28 7.86 -2.59
CA ASN A 33 9.05 8.10 -3.80
C ASN A 33 9.65 6.77 -4.27
N ASN A 34 9.27 6.33 -5.46
CA ASN A 34 9.80 5.14 -6.08
C ASN A 34 10.31 5.42 -7.50
N LYS A 35 11.24 4.60 -7.94
CA LYS A 35 11.72 4.62 -9.31
C LYS A 35 11.23 3.35 -10.01
N ILE A 36 10.38 3.50 -11.03
CA ILE A 36 10.05 2.39 -11.93
C ILE A 36 11.28 2.16 -12.82
N VAL A 37 11.84 0.96 -12.78
CA VAL A 37 13.05 0.58 -13.50
C VAL A 37 12.78 -0.36 -14.67
N GLY A 38 11.58 -0.92 -14.74
CA GLY A 38 11.12 -1.75 -15.84
C GLY A 38 9.65 -2.11 -15.72
N THR A 39 9.04 -2.54 -16.83
CA THR A 39 7.66 -3.04 -16.87
C THR A 39 7.59 -4.24 -17.80
N ILE A 40 6.96 -5.31 -17.39
CA ILE A 40 6.67 -6.49 -18.21
C ILE A 40 5.18 -6.79 -18.08
N ASP A 41 4.45 -6.73 -19.19
CA ASP A 41 2.98 -6.82 -19.21
C ASP A 41 2.36 -5.78 -18.25
N ASN A 42 1.67 -6.26 -17.21
CA ASN A 42 1.05 -5.42 -16.17
C ASN A 42 1.82 -5.43 -14.84
N ILE A 43 3.08 -5.83 -14.85
CA ILE A 43 3.95 -5.86 -13.67
C ILE A 43 5.01 -4.79 -13.80
N GLU A 44 5.09 -3.94 -12.79
CA GLU A 44 6.13 -2.92 -12.65
C GLU A 44 7.22 -3.39 -11.71
N PHE A 45 8.48 -3.13 -12.07
CA PHE A 45 9.63 -3.31 -11.21
C PHE A 45 10.05 -1.96 -10.64
N ARG A 46 10.01 -1.86 -9.31
CA ARG A 46 10.23 -0.58 -8.62
C ARG A 46 11.36 -0.69 -7.59
N ILE A 47 12.05 0.43 -7.39
CA ILE A 47 13.03 0.62 -6.33
C ILE A 47 12.53 1.73 -5.41
N TYR A 48 12.42 1.42 -4.12
CA TYR A 48 12.19 2.37 -3.05
C TYR A 48 13.52 2.63 -2.34
N ASN A 49 14.05 3.86 -2.46
CA ASN A 49 15.37 4.19 -1.88
C ASN A 49 15.31 4.16 -0.35
N GLN A 50 14.34 4.86 0.22
CA GLN A 50 14.11 4.90 1.66
C GLN A 50 12.69 5.34 1.97
N TYR A 51 12.07 4.73 2.97
CA TYR A 51 10.86 5.20 3.62
C TYR A 51 10.81 4.71 5.06
N THR A 52 10.06 5.43 5.91
CA THR A 52 9.83 5.04 7.31
C THR A 52 8.40 4.57 7.48
N LYS A 53 8.18 3.54 8.26
CA LYS A 53 6.86 3.01 8.58
C LYS A 53 6.66 2.88 10.09
N ALA A 54 5.44 3.11 10.55
CA ALA A 54 4.97 2.74 11.88
C ALA A 54 4.08 1.49 11.74
N SER A 55 4.42 0.43 12.43
CA SER A 55 3.88 -0.91 12.24
C SER A 55 3.29 -1.46 13.53
N VAL A 56 2.22 -2.24 13.43
CA VAL A 56 1.68 -3.05 14.53
C VAL A 56 1.56 -4.50 14.09
N PRO A 57 1.90 -5.48 14.93
CA PRO A 57 1.78 -6.88 14.56
C PRO A 57 0.31 -7.28 14.42
N ILE A 58 0.03 -8.15 13.45
CA ILE A 58 -1.25 -8.79 13.24
C ILE A 58 -1.11 -10.30 13.39
N SER A 59 -2.18 -10.97 13.87
CA SER A 59 -2.10 -12.37 14.30
C SER A 59 -2.07 -13.39 13.17
N ASN A 60 -2.54 -13.01 11.97
CA ASN A 60 -2.59 -13.89 10.80
C ASN A 60 -2.31 -13.11 9.52
N SER A 61 -1.80 -13.79 8.51
CA SER A 61 -1.52 -13.22 7.18
C SER A 61 -2.80 -13.03 6.36
N ASN A 62 -3.77 -12.25 6.89
CA ASN A 62 -4.99 -11.86 6.18
C ASN A 62 -5.41 -10.44 6.57
N MET A 63 -6.17 -9.78 5.72
CA MET A 63 -6.57 -8.38 5.92
C MET A 63 -7.49 -8.19 7.13
N LYS A 64 -8.31 -9.18 7.49
CA LYS A 64 -9.23 -9.10 8.64
C LYS A 64 -8.48 -9.01 9.97
N SER A 65 -7.28 -9.56 10.06
CA SER A 65 -6.44 -9.53 11.27
C SER A 65 -5.98 -8.11 11.62
N ALA A 66 -6.07 -7.16 10.70
CA ALA A 66 -5.79 -5.75 10.94
C ALA A 66 -6.99 -4.97 11.52
N ASN A 67 -8.15 -5.62 11.74
CA ASN A 67 -9.29 -4.99 12.38
C ASN A 67 -8.89 -4.44 13.76
N GLY A 68 -9.20 -3.17 14.01
CA GLY A 68 -8.80 -2.47 15.23
C GLY A 68 -7.34 -1.97 15.25
N LYS A 69 -6.46 -2.45 14.39
CA LYS A 69 -5.06 -1.99 14.33
C LYS A 69 -4.92 -0.61 13.73
N PHE A 70 -5.83 -0.26 12.82
CA PHE A 70 -5.92 1.09 12.25
C PHE A 70 -6.02 2.16 13.35
N SER A 71 -6.89 1.97 14.35
CA SER A 71 -7.08 2.93 15.45
C SER A 71 -5.84 3.12 16.32
N ILE A 72 -5.01 2.08 16.46
CA ILE A 72 -3.74 2.15 17.21
C ILE A 72 -2.77 3.09 16.48
N LEU A 73 -2.55 2.87 15.18
CA LEU A 73 -1.67 3.72 14.38
C LEU A 73 -2.25 5.12 14.17
N ALA A 74 -3.57 5.25 13.99
CA ALA A 74 -4.24 6.55 13.93
C ALA A 74 -4.04 7.32 15.24
N GLY A 75 -4.19 6.67 16.40
CA GLY A 75 -3.90 7.27 17.69
C GLY A 75 -2.48 7.84 17.76
N TYR A 76 -1.48 7.10 17.28
CA TYR A 76 -0.09 7.55 17.25
C TYR A 76 0.10 8.82 16.41
N ILE A 77 -0.41 8.84 15.17
CA ILE A 77 -0.22 9.98 14.26
C ILE A 77 -1.06 11.20 14.68
N PHE A 78 -2.14 11.02 15.42
CA PHE A 78 -2.98 12.13 15.95
C PHE A 78 -2.55 12.60 17.35
N GLY A 79 -1.30 12.39 17.74
CA GLY A 79 -0.71 12.93 18.96
C GLY A 79 -0.55 11.93 20.10
N GLY A 80 -0.86 10.64 19.90
CA GLY A 80 -0.60 9.55 20.84
C GLY A 80 0.88 9.18 20.94
N ASN A 81 1.75 10.19 21.02
CA ASN A 81 3.20 10.07 21.15
C ASN A 81 3.73 11.00 22.23
N GLN A 82 4.96 10.77 22.68
CA GLN A 82 5.55 11.49 23.82
C GLN A 82 5.61 13.01 23.61
N GLN A 83 5.71 13.47 22.37
CA GLN A 83 5.78 14.90 22.03
C GLN A 83 4.39 15.52 21.76
N LYS A 84 3.31 14.73 21.81
CA LYS A 84 1.94 15.13 21.44
C LYS A 84 1.87 15.77 20.04
N LYS A 85 2.78 15.38 19.16
CA LYS A 85 2.92 15.91 17.79
C LYS A 85 1.95 15.22 16.85
N SER A 86 1.22 15.98 16.05
CA SER A 86 0.43 15.44 14.95
C SER A 86 1.32 15.15 13.75
N ILE A 87 1.16 13.96 13.16
CA ILE A 87 1.84 13.49 11.94
C ILE A 87 0.76 13.37 10.85
N ALA A 88 1.05 13.85 9.65
CA ALA A 88 0.09 13.76 8.56
C ALA A 88 -0.18 12.30 8.16
N MET A 89 -1.45 11.97 7.92
CA MET A 89 -1.82 10.68 7.33
C MET A 89 -1.35 10.60 5.88
N THR A 90 -0.78 9.48 5.51
CA THR A 90 -0.28 9.23 4.14
C THR A 90 -0.93 8.01 3.51
N SER A 91 -0.68 7.79 2.24
CA SER A 91 -1.15 6.67 1.44
C SER A 91 0.04 6.07 0.66
N PRO A 92 0.08 4.77 0.47
CA PRO A 92 -0.86 3.73 0.94
C PRO A 92 -0.70 3.36 2.42
N VAL A 93 -1.68 2.64 2.98
CA VAL A 93 -1.45 1.76 4.14
C VAL A 93 -1.02 0.40 3.62
N ILE A 94 -0.12 -0.28 4.34
CA ILE A 94 0.42 -1.57 3.89
C ILE A 94 0.16 -2.68 4.89
N TYR A 95 -0.06 -3.88 4.35
CA TYR A 95 -0.17 -5.14 5.08
C TYR A 95 0.99 -6.02 4.62
N GLU A 96 1.90 -6.31 5.51
CA GLU A 96 3.02 -7.23 5.27
C GLU A 96 2.55 -8.64 5.67
N MET A 97 2.42 -9.50 4.66
CA MET A 97 1.93 -10.87 4.80
C MET A 97 3.12 -11.84 4.76
N GLU A 98 3.67 -12.07 5.96
CA GLU A 98 4.87 -12.87 6.20
C GLU A 98 4.63 -13.83 7.37
N GLU A 99 5.67 -14.55 7.81
CA GLU A 99 5.62 -15.35 9.03
C GLU A 99 5.25 -14.49 10.24
N LYS A 100 5.85 -13.29 10.35
CA LYS A 100 5.41 -12.22 11.25
C LYS A 100 4.75 -11.14 10.43
N SER A 101 3.44 -11.12 10.45
CA SER A 101 2.65 -10.18 9.66
C SER A 101 2.44 -8.87 10.39
N TYR A 102 2.44 -7.76 9.63
CA TYR A 102 2.27 -6.41 10.17
C TYR A 102 1.24 -5.61 9.37
N PHE A 103 0.58 -4.68 10.07
CA PHE A 103 -0.18 -3.59 9.47
C PHE A 103 0.53 -2.29 9.74
N SER A 104 0.78 -1.48 8.71
CA SER A 104 1.67 -0.33 8.80
C SER A 104 1.12 0.90 8.12
N PHE A 105 1.38 2.06 8.74
CA PHE A 105 1.27 3.37 8.11
C PHE A 105 2.64 3.83 7.65
N LEU A 106 2.70 4.38 6.46
CA LEU A 106 3.91 5.03 5.97
C LEU A 106 4.00 6.43 6.57
N MET A 107 5.20 6.84 6.93
CA MET A 107 5.42 8.19 7.44
C MET A 107 5.62 9.17 6.27
N PRO A 108 5.26 10.45 6.43
CA PRO A 108 5.52 11.47 5.40
C PRO A 108 6.99 11.50 5.01
N GLU A 109 7.27 11.64 3.71
CA GLU A 109 8.64 11.71 3.19
C GLU A 109 9.47 12.81 3.84
N SER A 110 8.83 13.93 4.20
CA SER A 110 9.45 15.04 4.93
C SER A 110 9.99 14.68 6.32
N LEU A 111 9.57 13.52 6.86
CA LEU A 111 10.03 12.98 8.14
C LEU A 111 10.96 11.77 7.97
N SER A 112 11.23 11.35 6.74
CA SER A 112 12.18 10.27 6.46
C SER A 112 13.58 10.66 6.91
N GLY A 113 14.24 9.76 7.63
CA GLY A 113 15.55 10.02 8.21
C GLY A 113 15.59 11.00 9.40
N GLN A 114 14.43 11.46 9.88
CA GLN A 114 14.31 12.25 11.10
C GLN A 114 13.85 11.37 12.25
N GLU A 115 14.22 11.76 13.48
CA GLU A 115 13.74 11.09 14.68
C GLU A 115 12.24 11.36 14.86
N LEU A 116 11.43 10.32 14.69
CA LEU A 116 9.99 10.37 14.92
C LEU A 116 9.68 10.34 16.42
N PRO A 117 8.62 11.04 16.88
CA PRO A 117 8.25 11.00 18.27
C PRO A 117 7.93 9.57 18.73
N LYS A 118 8.46 9.18 19.88
CA LYS A 118 8.25 7.85 20.43
C LYS A 118 6.76 7.58 20.68
N PRO A 119 6.19 6.47 20.17
CA PRO A 119 4.80 6.10 20.45
C PRO A 119 4.55 5.92 21.96
N ASN A 120 3.35 6.32 22.42
CA ASN A 120 2.89 6.00 23.79
C ASN A 120 2.44 4.52 23.89
N ASN A 121 2.04 3.90 22.79
CA ASN A 121 1.67 2.50 22.72
C ASN A 121 2.90 1.66 22.32
N ASN A 122 3.35 0.79 23.23
CA ASN A 122 4.54 -0.03 23.04
C ASN A 122 4.38 -1.14 21.98
N SER A 123 3.17 -1.37 21.45
CA SER A 123 2.97 -2.31 20.35
C SER A 123 3.31 -1.73 18.99
N ILE A 124 3.61 -0.43 18.92
CA ILE A 124 3.99 0.24 17.67
C ILE A 124 5.51 0.19 17.52
N GLU A 125 5.94 -0.36 16.41
CA GLU A 125 7.33 -0.40 15.97
C GLU A 125 7.54 0.63 14.86
N ILE A 126 8.64 1.40 14.93
CA ILE A 126 9.03 2.34 13.87
C ILE A 126 10.27 1.79 13.20
N ASN A 127 10.22 1.59 11.89
CA ASN A 127 11.29 1.00 11.12
C ASN A 127 11.52 1.77 9.82
N ASP A 128 12.80 1.96 9.49
CA ASP A 128 13.23 2.44 8.19
C ASP A 128 13.42 1.25 7.24
N VAL A 129 12.92 1.41 6.02
CA VAL A 129 13.14 0.49 4.91
C VAL A 129 14.04 1.20 3.91
N VAL A 130 15.13 0.53 3.51
CA VAL A 130 16.10 1.10 2.58
C VAL A 130 16.37 0.15 1.42
N ASN A 131 16.54 0.71 0.22
CA ASN A 131 16.91 -0.04 -0.99
C ASN A 131 16.00 -1.26 -1.27
N GLN A 132 14.69 -1.11 -1.06
CA GLN A 132 13.74 -2.19 -1.32
C GLN A 132 13.44 -2.28 -2.83
N HIS A 133 13.59 -3.48 -3.38
CA HIS A 133 13.29 -3.80 -4.78
C HIS A 133 12.07 -4.68 -4.83
N VAL A 134 11.06 -4.29 -5.59
CA VAL A 134 9.79 -5.01 -5.65
C VAL A 134 9.27 -5.17 -7.07
N ALA A 135 8.62 -6.30 -7.32
CA ALA A 135 7.72 -6.47 -8.43
C ALA A 135 6.29 -6.16 -7.95
N VAL A 136 5.55 -5.40 -8.73
CA VAL A 136 4.24 -4.84 -8.36
C VAL A 136 3.19 -5.17 -9.39
N ILE A 137 2.04 -5.67 -8.95
CA ILE A 137 0.82 -5.78 -9.75
C ILE A 137 -0.30 -4.97 -9.12
N SER A 138 -0.99 -4.15 -9.93
CA SER A 138 -2.10 -3.31 -9.47
C SER A 138 -3.46 -3.94 -9.76
N PHE A 139 -4.46 -3.65 -8.89
CA PHE A 139 -5.84 -4.07 -9.10
C PHE A 139 -6.85 -3.10 -8.51
N GLY A 140 -8.03 -3.03 -9.12
CA GLY A 140 -9.09 -2.11 -8.75
C GLY A 140 -10.09 -2.66 -7.74
N GLY A 141 -10.95 -1.75 -7.22
CA GLY A 141 -12.04 -2.03 -6.28
C GLY A 141 -11.56 -2.27 -4.85
N PHE A 142 -12.40 -2.84 -3.98
CA PHE A 142 -12.02 -3.14 -2.59
C PHE A 142 -11.03 -4.32 -2.54
N ALA A 143 -9.96 -4.15 -1.77
CA ALA A 143 -9.09 -5.25 -1.40
C ALA A 143 -9.81 -6.18 -0.41
N ASN A 144 -9.70 -7.48 -0.65
CA ASN A 144 -10.15 -8.54 0.25
C ASN A 144 -9.27 -9.78 0.04
N ASP A 145 -9.34 -10.74 0.97
CA ASP A 145 -8.45 -11.90 0.97
C ASP A 145 -8.50 -12.70 -0.34
N ASN A 146 -9.68 -12.81 -1.00
CA ASN A 146 -9.80 -13.53 -2.28
C ASN A 146 -9.06 -12.80 -3.42
N LYS A 147 -9.22 -11.48 -3.52
CA LYS A 147 -8.49 -10.68 -4.52
C LYS A 147 -6.99 -10.70 -4.24
N VAL A 148 -6.58 -10.53 -2.98
CA VAL A 148 -5.18 -10.61 -2.57
C VAL A 148 -4.58 -11.94 -2.99
N LYS A 149 -5.21 -13.06 -2.65
CA LYS A 149 -4.76 -14.41 -3.05
C LYS A 149 -4.67 -14.55 -4.58
N LYS A 150 -5.67 -14.05 -5.33
CA LYS A 150 -5.68 -14.11 -6.80
C LYS A 150 -4.49 -13.35 -7.40
N TYR A 151 -4.32 -12.08 -7.03
CA TYR A 151 -3.29 -11.23 -7.64
C TYR A 151 -1.88 -11.57 -7.13
N HIS A 152 -1.75 -12.03 -5.87
CA HIS A 152 -0.49 -12.60 -5.39
C HIS A 152 -0.08 -13.83 -6.20
N ALA A 153 -0.98 -14.80 -6.42
CA ALA A 153 -0.69 -15.96 -7.23
C ALA A 153 -0.33 -15.61 -8.68
N GLN A 154 -1.04 -14.63 -9.27
CA GLN A 154 -0.75 -14.15 -10.62
C GLN A 154 0.65 -13.54 -10.71
N LEU A 155 1.01 -12.64 -9.77
CA LEU A 155 2.32 -12.02 -9.73
C LEU A 155 3.42 -13.07 -9.51
N LYS A 156 3.25 -13.93 -8.49
CA LYS A 156 4.21 -14.97 -8.15
C LYS A 156 4.49 -15.91 -9.34
N ASN A 157 3.45 -16.43 -10.00
CA ASN A 157 3.60 -17.31 -11.14
C ASN A 157 4.36 -16.62 -12.29
N LYS A 158 4.03 -15.36 -12.58
CA LYS A 158 4.73 -14.60 -13.61
C LYS A 158 6.22 -14.40 -13.29
N LEU A 159 6.55 -14.12 -12.01
CA LEU A 159 7.96 -14.00 -11.59
C LEU A 159 8.71 -15.34 -11.74
N ILE A 160 8.07 -16.46 -11.41
CA ILE A 160 8.63 -17.80 -11.62
C ILE A 160 8.85 -18.06 -13.12
N ASP A 161 7.89 -17.73 -13.98
CA ASP A 161 8.02 -17.85 -15.44
C ASP A 161 9.17 -17.01 -16.02
N LEU A 162 9.49 -15.89 -15.36
CA LEU A 162 10.66 -15.05 -15.67
C LEU A 162 11.98 -15.60 -15.07
N GLY A 163 11.94 -16.75 -14.41
CA GLY A 163 13.12 -17.41 -13.84
C GLY A 163 13.53 -16.89 -12.44
N LEU A 164 12.68 -16.06 -11.79
CA LEU A 164 12.97 -15.53 -10.47
C LEU A 164 12.55 -16.51 -9.37
N LYS A 165 13.33 -16.57 -8.30
CA LYS A 165 13.00 -17.34 -7.09
C LYS A 165 12.28 -16.41 -6.11
N VAL A 166 11.01 -16.69 -5.84
CA VAL A 166 10.19 -15.91 -4.92
C VAL A 166 9.50 -16.84 -3.90
N ASP A 167 9.40 -16.37 -2.68
CA ASP A 167 8.66 -17.06 -1.61
C ASP A 167 7.16 -16.72 -1.60
N ASN A 168 6.49 -16.91 -0.48
CA ASN A 168 5.08 -16.57 -0.32
C ASN A 168 4.86 -15.20 0.33
N ASN A 169 5.95 -14.53 0.75
CA ASN A 169 5.86 -13.23 1.39
C ASN A 169 5.40 -12.19 0.36
N HIS A 170 4.52 -11.33 0.79
CA HIS A 170 4.02 -10.25 -0.06
C HIS A 170 3.49 -9.09 0.76
N ILE A 171 3.46 -7.92 0.15
CA ILE A 171 2.86 -6.72 0.72
C ILE A 171 1.59 -6.40 -0.05
N VAL A 172 0.53 -6.04 0.68
CA VAL A 172 -0.70 -5.49 0.11
C VAL A 172 -0.73 -4.01 0.41
N ALA A 173 -0.69 -3.17 -0.62
CA ALA A 173 -0.79 -1.72 -0.49
C ALA A 173 -2.21 -1.26 -0.85
N VAL A 174 -2.86 -0.53 0.06
CA VAL A 174 -4.22 0.00 -0.10
C VAL A 174 -4.18 1.52 -0.08
N TYR A 175 -4.55 2.13 -1.20
CA TYR A 175 -4.37 3.56 -1.41
C TYR A 175 -5.55 4.41 -0.95
N GLN A 176 -6.79 3.89 -1.06
CA GLN A 176 -7.98 4.69 -0.81
C GLN A 176 -8.68 4.29 0.48
N PRO A 177 -9.25 5.29 1.18
CA PRO A 177 -10.00 5.05 2.41
C PRO A 177 -11.30 4.24 2.15
N PRO A 178 -11.88 3.62 3.18
CA PRO A 178 -13.03 2.72 3.00
C PRO A 178 -14.30 3.40 2.48
N TYR A 179 -14.43 4.71 2.62
CA TYR A 179 -15.58 5.47 2.13
C TYR A 179 -15.49 5.88 0.65
N GLN A 180 -14.35 5.71 0.00
CA GLN A 180 -14.21 5.91 -1.44
C GLN A 180 -14.58 4.61 -2.16
N PHE A 181 -15.60 4.65 -3.02
CA PHE A 181 -16.12 3.46 -3.71
C PHE A 181 -15.61 3.35 -5.15
N ILE A 182 -15.28 4.47 -5.78
CA ILE A 182 -14.80 4.54 -7.18
C ILE A 182 -13.32 4.85 -7.23
N ASP A 183 -12.70 4.52 -8.36
CA ASP A 183 -11.28 4.79 -8.66
C ASP A 183 -10.33 4.29 -7.54
N ARG A 184 -10.56 3.05 -7.11
CA ARG A 184 -9.75 2.40 -6.07
C ARG A 184 -8.60 1.67 -6.72
N THR A 185 -7.41 1.88 -6.16
CA THR A 185 -6.19 1.17 -6.52
C THR A 185 -5.66 0.43 -5.30
N ASN A 186 -5.28 -0.81 -5.52
CA ASN A 186 -4.52 -1.62 -4.56
C ASN A 186 -3.40 -2.31 -5.32
N GLU A 187 -2.38 -2.70 -4.61
CA GLU A 187 -1.23 -3.37 -5.20
C GLU A 187 -0.82 -4.58 -4.37
N ILE A 188 -0.26 -5.58 -5.04
CA ILE A 188 0.53 -6.64 -4.42
C ILE A 188 1.98 -6.39 -4.81
N TRP A 189 2.86 -6.38 -3.81
CA TRP A 189 4.29 -6.31 -4.01
C TRP A 189 4.95 -7.61 -3.56
N ILE A 190 5.85 -8.13 -4.37
CA ILE A 190 6.75 -9.22 -3.99
C ILE A 190 8.16 -8.68 -4.03
N GLU A 191 8.89 -8.84 -2.93
CA GLU A 191 10.28 -8.41 -2.83
C GLU A 191 11.17 -9.31 -3.68
N ILE A 192 12.11 -8.70 -4.39
CA ILE A 192 13.06 -9.39 -5.26
C ILE A 192 14.48 -8.94 -4.91
N SER A 193 15.46 -9.81 -5.07
CA SER A 193 16.85 -9.43 -4.82
C SER A 193 17.32 -8.44 -5.88
N LYS A 194 18.27 -7.59 -5.51
CA LYS A 194 18.91 -6.67 -6.45
C LYS A 194 19.54 -7.42 -7.64
N ASN A 195 20.20 -8.54 -7.37
CA ASN A 195 20.86 -9.34 -8.41
C ASN A 195 19.84 -9.92 -9.42
N ASP A 196 18.69 -10.40 -8.94
CA ASP A 196 17.62 -10.90 -9.79
C ASP A 196 17.03 -9.78 -10.65
N LEU A 197 16.82 -8.60 -10.06
CA LEU A 197 16.32 -7.42 -10.79
C LEU A 197 17.31 -7.00 -11.89
N ASP A 198 18.59 -6.85 -11.56
CA ASP A 198 19.64 -6.44 -12.51
C ASP A 198 19.77 -7.46 -13.65
N GLY A 199 19.73 -8.75 -13.35
CA GLY A 199 19.74 -9.84 -14.32
C GLY A 199 18.54 -9.79 -15.27
N LEU A 200 17.35 -9.60 -14.73
CA LEU A 200 16.11 -9.49 -15.51
C LEU A 200 16.16 -8.26 -16.44
N LEU A 201 16.53 -7.09 -15.93
CA LEU A 201 16.60 -5.87 -16.74
C LEU A 201 17.63 -5.98 -17.87
N SER A 202 18.76 -6.67 -17.63
CA SER A 202 19.77 -6.93 -18.65
C SER A 202 19.23 -7.84 -19.75
N SER A 203 18.47 -8.88 -19.40
CA SER A 203 17.87 -9.81 -20.36
C SER A 203 16.80 -9.17 -21.26
N ILE A 204 16.05 -8.19 -20.73
CA ILE A 204 15.06 -7.42 -21.50
C ILE A 204 15.76 -6.56 -22.54
N LYS A 205 16.79 -5.81 -22.15
CA LYS A 205 17.56 -4.94 -23.07
C LYS A 205 18.23 -5.72 -24.21
N MET A 206 18.65 -6.97 -23.96
CA MET A 206 19.24 -7.82 -25.00
C MET A 206 18.21 -8.35 -26.03
N LYS A 207 16.92 -8.39 -25.68
CA LYS A 207 15.86 -8.83 -26.59
C LYS A 207 15.29 -7.69 -27.45
N GLU A 208 15.53 -6.46 -27.09
CA GLU A 208 15.07 -5.26 -27.82
C GLU A 208 16.11 -4.76 -28.85
N ASN A 209 17.34 -5.28 -28.81
CA ASN A 209 18.41 -5.04 -29.78
C ASN A 209 18.54 -6.22 -30.76
#